data_6754ff79f0af463605a6c8292a4c32af
#
_entry.id   6754ff79f0af463605a6c8292a4c32af
#
_cell.length_a   1.000
_cell.length_b   1.000
_cell.length_c   1.000
_cell.angle_alpha   90.00
_cell.angle_beta   90.00
_cell.angle_gamma   90.00
#
_symmetry.space_group_name_H-M   'P 1'
#
loop_
_entity.id
_entity.type
_entity.pdbx_description
1 polymer ?
#
loop_
_entity_poly.entity_id
_entity_poly.type
_entity_poly.pdbx_seq_one_letter_code
_entity_poly.pdbx_strand_id
1 'polypeptide(L)'
;GTPGHEFVGEVVEADSRAWIGRRVVGEINLACACCDWCRRGLGRHCPNRSVLGIVKHPGAFREFLTLPERNLHALPDALPDERAVFVEPLAAACEILDQVALPCSAQVAVLGDGKLGLLIAMVLNAYGYRVHQFGRHAEKLRITQHEGVTTEVAGDNLPEAEYQWVVDATGSPEGFRRAVRMTQPRGTVILKSTIHGLVGVDTAPVIVNEITLVGSRCGRFEPALDLLQRGLIPVDQMISEQFALAKAPQAFERAAQKGVIKVLLR
;
A
#
# COMPACT_ATOMS: atom_id res chain seq x y z
N GLY A 1 5.67 19.80 -9.94
CA GLY A 1 5.42 18.76 -10.95
C GLY A 1 4.01 18.21 -10.86
N THR A 2 3.60 17.42 -11.84
CA THR A 2 2.29 16.74 -11.82
C THR A 2 2.33 15.61 -10.78
N PRO A 3 1.41 15.55 -9.82
CA PRO A 3 1.33 14.45 -8.85
C PRO A 3 0.58 13.23 -9.42
N GLY A 4 0.41 12.19 -8.56
CA GLY A 4 -0.33 10.97 -8.88
C GLY A 4 0.58 9.83 -9.33
N HIS A 5 0.35 8.64 -8.77
CA HIS A 5 1.15 7.46 -9.09
C HIS A 5 0.34 6.15 -9.05
N GLU A 6 -0.95 6.25 -8.85
CA GLU A 6 -1.90 5.14 -8.92
C GLU A 6 -2.79 5.41 -10.14
N PHE A 7 -2.70 4.60 -11.19
CA PHE A 7 -3.41 4.87 -12.44
C PHE A 7 -3.78 3.59 -13.19
N VAL A 8 -4.76 3.71 -14.06
CA VAL A 8 -5.08 2.81 -15.16
C VAL A 8 -5.04 3.62 -16.44
N GLY A 9 -4.49 3.10 -17.51
CA GLY A 9 -4.45 3.76 -18.80
C GLY A 9 -4.51 2.77 -19.95
N GLU A 10 -4.74 3.30 -21.16
CA GLU A 10 -4.62 2.56 -22.41
C GLU A 10 -3.35 2.99 -23.13
N VAL A 11 -2.59 2.02 -23.66
CA VAL A 11 -1.36 2.31 -24.39
C VAL A 11 -1.72 2.79 -25.79
N VAL A 12 -1.44 4.06 -26.09
CA VAL A 12 -1.69 4.69 -27.40
C VAL A 12 -0.47 4.70 -28.30
N GLU A 13 0.74 4.64 -27.72
CA GLU A 13 2.02 4.62 -28.42
C GLU A 13 3.03 3.75 -27.66
N ALA A 14 3.76 2.89 -28.35
CA ALA A 14 4.80 2.03 -27.78
C ALA A 14 5.78 1.57 -28.87
N ASP A 15 7.03 1.24 -28.48
CA ASP A 15 8.02 0.63 -29.38
C ASP A 15 7.53 -0.73 -29.89
N SER A 16 6.99 -1.55 -28.98
CA SER A 16 6.35 -2.82 -29.32
C SER A 16 4.86 -2.63 -29.62
N ARG A 17 4.45 -2.92 -30.85
CA ARG A 17 3.04 -2.87 -31.27
C ARG A 17 2.12 -3.79 -30.44
N ALA A 18 2.69 -4.78 -29.77
CA ALA A 18 1.92 -5.71 -28.91
C ALA A 18 1.27 -5.02 -27.69
N TRP A 19 1.73 -3.83 -27.34
CA TRP A 19 1.16 -3.03 -26.24
C TRP A 19 0.02 -2.11 -26.67
N ILE A 20 -0.02 -1.66 -27.91
CA ILE A 20 -0.99 -0.66 -28.41
C ILE A 20 -2.42 -1.17 -28.22
N GLY A 21 -3.29 -0.35 -27.64
CA GLY A 21 -4.68 -0.65 -27.32
C GLY A 21 -4.85 -1.50 -26.04
N ARG A 22 -3.77 -1.90 -25.36
CA ARG A 22 -3.89 -2.63 -24.09
C ARG A 22 -4.14 -1.70 -22.94
N ARG A 23 -5.06 -2.11 -22.06
CA ARG A 23 -5.25 -1.50 -20.74
C ARG A 23 -4.14 -1.95 -19.82
N VAL A 24 -3.53 -1.00 -19.10
CA VAL A 24 -2.35 -1.24 -18.27
C VAL A 24 -2.43 -0.50 -16.94
N VAL A 25 -1.71 -1.04 -15.96
CA VAL A 25 -1.18 -0.34 -14.78
C VAL A 25 0.33 -0.32 -14.86
N GLY A 26 1.00 0.55 -14.12
CA GLY A 26 2.46 0.65 -14.22
C GLY A 26 3.17 0.77 -12.89
N GLU A 27 4.26 0.00 -12.73
CA GLU A 27 5.15 0.15 -11.58
C GLU A 27 5.80 1.53 -11.58
N ILE A 28 5.76 2.17 -10.42
CA ILE A 28 6.14 3.58 -10.27
C ILE A 28 7.64 3.84 -10.20
N ASN A 29 8.45 2.82 -9.93
CA ASN A 29 9.91 2.95 -9.80
C ASN A 29 10.57 2.72 -11.15
N LEU A 30 11.04 3.78 -11.79
CA LEU A 30 11.72 3.74 -13.08
C LEU A 30 13.22 3.57 -12.85
N ALA A 31 13.67 2.33 -12.75
CA ALA A 31 15.05 1.97 -12.50
C ALA A 31 15.94 2.23 -13.73
N CYS A 32 17.24 2.49 -13.53
CA CYS A 32 18.19 2.68 -14.65
C CYS A 32 18.53 1.38 -15.41
N ALA A 33 18.18 0.23 -14.87
CA ALA A 33 18.37 -1.12 -15.41
C ALA A 33 19.85 -1.55 -15.61
N CYS A 34 20.85 -0.72 -15.28
CA CYS A 34 22.26 -1.02 -15.55
C CYS A 34 23.19 -1.00 -14.32
N CYS A 35 22.75 -0.48 -13.16
CA CYS A 35 23.58 -0.46 -11.94
C CYS A 35 23.56 -1.80 -11.20
N ASP A 36 24.45 -1.95 -10.19
CA ASP A 36 24.55 -3.18 -9.41
C ASP A 36 23.25 -3.55 -8.68
N TRP A 37 22.51 -2.58 -8.18
CA TRP A 37 21.20 -2.79 -7.58
C TRP A 37 20.21 -3.41 -8.57
N CYS A 38 20.18 -2.87 -9.81
CA CYS A 38 19.32 -3.40 -10.87
C CYS A 38 19.71 -4.83 -11.26
N ARG A 39 21.03 -5.10 -11.41
CA ARG A 39 21.52 -6.45 -11.73
C ARG A 39 21.20 -7.49 -10.66
N ARG A 40 21.07 -7.06 -9.41
CA ARG A 40 20.65 -7.90 -8.26
C ARG A 40 19.13 -8.04 -8.10
N GLY A 41 18.32 -7.55 -9.06
CA GLY A 41 16.86 -7.55 -8.96
C GLY A 41 16.28 -6.49 -8.02
N LEU A 42 17.09 -5.56 -7.52
CA LEU A 42 16.69 -4.52 -6.58
C LEU A 42 16.37 -3.19 -7.29
N GLY A 43 15.69 -3.25 -8.44
CA GLY A 43 15.35 -2.07 -9.24
C GLY A 43 14.56 -1.01 -8.47
N ARG A 44 13.65 -1.44 -7.59
CA ARG A 44 12.88 -0.53 -6.71
C ARG A 44 13.76 0.27 -5.73
N HIS A 45 15.01 -0.16 -5.51
CA HIS A 45 16.01 0.50 -4.67
C HIS A 45 17.14 1.13 -5.49
N CYS A 46 17.02 1.18 -6.83
CA CYS A 46 18.01 1.79 -7.70
C CYS A 46 18.32 3.23 -7.26
N PRO A 47 19.60 3.60 -7.01
CA PRO A 47 19.96 4.95 -6.58
C PRO A 47 19.70 6.00 -7.67
N ASN A 48 19.65 5.58 -8.93
CA ASN A 48 19.42 6.45 -10.10
C ASN A 48 17.96 6.43 -10.57
N ARG A 49 17.03 5.82 -9.80
CA ARG A 49 15.64 5.76 -10.21
C ARG A 49 14.98 7.12 -10.18
N SER A 50 14.05 7.34 -11.08
CA SER A 50 12.95 8.28 -10.90
C SER A 50 11.71 7.54 -10.40
N VAL A 51 10.74 8.28 -9.86
CA VAL A 51 9.50 7.70 -9.32
C VAL A 51 8.33 8.51 -9.83
N LEU A 52 7.40 7.87 -10.53
CA LEU A 52 6.22 8.49 -11.11
C LEU A 52 5.48 9.35 -10.09
N GLY A 53 5.32 10.63 -10.38
CA GLY A 53 4.60 11.60 -9.54
C GLY A 53 5.27 11.97 -8.21
N ILE A 54 6.49 11.46 -7.92
CA ILE A 54 7.15 11.64 -6.62
C ILE A 54 8.59 12.16 -6.78
N VAL A 55 9.42 11.50 -7.60
CA VAL A 55 10.84 11.86 -7.74
C VAL A 55 11.22 11.98 -9.21
N LYS A 56 11.54 13.19 -9.66
CA LYS A 56 12.09 13.48 -10.99
C LYS A 56 11.29 12.89 -12.18
N HIS A 57 10.01 12.62 -12.00
CA HIS A 57 9.12 12.15 -13.06
C HIS A 57 7.71 12.72 -12.83
N PRO A 58 7.06 13.33 -13.85
CA PRO A 58 5.68 13.77 -13.76
C PRO A 58 4.74 12.60 -13.45
N GLY A 59 3.71 12.85 -12.66
CA GLY A 59 2.76 11.83 -12.24
C GLY A 59 1.57 11.63 -13.18
N ALA A 60 0.58 10.90 -12.71
CA ALA A 60 -0.54 10.38 -13.48
C ALA A 60 -1.78 11.27 -13.52
N PHE A 61 -1.82 12.41 -12.79
CA PHE A 61 -2.97 13.33 -12.88
C PHE A 61 -2.88 14.18 -14.16
N ARG A 62 -3.00 13.51 -15.30
CA ARG A 62 -2.92 14.07 -16.65
C ARG A 62 -3.51 13.08 -17.67
N GLU A 63 -3.85 13.58 -18.84
CA GLU A 63 -4.43 12.76 -19.92
C GLU A 63 -3.44 11.73 -20.48
N PHE A 64 -2.17 12.09 -20.62
CA PHE A 64 -1.13 11.21 -21.13
C PHE A 64 0.09 11.19 -20.20
N LEU A 65 0.69 10.02 -20.05
CA LEU A 65 1.95 9.81 -19.35
C LEU A 65 2.84 8.86 -20.13
N THR A 66 4.13 8.86 -19.86
CA THR A 66 5.09 7.94 -20.46
C THR A 66 5.74 7.09 -19.37
N LEU A 67 5.87 5.78 -19.66
CA LEU A 67 6.58 4.82 -18.81
C LEU A 67 7.36 3.85 -19.70
N PRO A 68 8.50 3.31 -19.22
CA PRO A 68 9.14 2.20 -19.91
C PRO A 68 8.22 0.98 -19.97
N GLU A 69 8.20 0.26 -21.10
CA GLU A 69 7.37 -0.93 -21.28
C GLU A 69 7.59 -1.99 -20.17
N ARG A 70 8.82 -2.13 -19.67
CA ARG A 70 9.15 -3.04 -18.56
C ARG A 70 8.45 -2.72 -17.24
N ASN A 71 7.88 -1.54 -17.11
CA ASN A 71 7.10 -1.12 -15.92
C ASN A 71 5.60 -1.40 -16.11
N LEU A 72 5.15 -1.80 -17.30
CA LEU A 72 3.74 -1.99 -17.61
C LEU A 72 3.28 -3.41 -17.28
N HIS A 73 2.08 -3.51 -16.73
CA HIS A 73 1.36 -4.76 -16.51
C HIS A 73 0.01 -4.67 -17.23
N ALA A 74 -0.22 -5.58 -18.19
CA ALA A 74 -1.48 -5.63 -18.90
C ALA A 74 -2.61 -6.06 -17.98
N LEU A 75 -3.75 -5.38 -18.09
CA LEU A 75 -4.94 -5.72 -17.34
C LEU A 75 -5.80 -6.73 -18.11
N PRO A 76 -6.41 -7.70 -17.40
CA PRO A 76 -7.46 -8.53 -17.97
C PRO A 76 -8.70 -7.70 -18.31
N ASP A 77 -9.39 -8.05 -19.38
CA ASP A 77 -10.61 -7.35 -19.80
C ASP A 77 -11.70 -7.36 -18.73
N ALA A 78 -11.78 -8.42 -17.97
CA ALA A 78 -12.78 -8.58 -16.89
C ALA A 78 -12.50 -7.72 -15.63
N LEU A 79 -11.30 -7.14 -15.48
CA LEU A 79 -10.97 -6.32 -14.30
C LEU A 79 -11.35 -4.85 -14.57
N PRO A 80 -12.34 -4.27 -13.86
CA PRO A 80 -12.74 -2.87 -14.02
C PRO A 80 -11.62 -1.90 -13.63
N ASP A 81 -11.55 -0.74 -14.28
CA ASP A 81 -10.55 0.30 -14.02
C ASP A 81 -10.58 0.79 -12.57
N GLU A 82 -11.78 0.93 -12.02
CA GLU A 82 -12.00 1.37 -10.65
C GLU A 82 -11.38 0.43 -9.62
N ARG A 83 -11.27 -0.87 -9.94
CA ARG A 83 -10.57 -1.86 -9.12
C ARG A 83 -9.09 -1.90 -9.45
N ALA A 84 -8.74 -1.86 -10.74
CA ALA A 84 -7.36 -1.95 -11.20
C ALA A 84 -6.48 -0.80 -10.70
N VAL A 85 -7.03 0.38 -10.47
CA VAL A 85 -6.30 1.53 -9.89
C VAL A 85 -5.81 1.29 -8.46
N PHE A 86 -6.25 0.22 -7.80
CA PHE A 86 -5.73 -0.20 -6.49
C PHE A 86 -4.50 -1.10 -6.57
N VAL A 87 -4.07 -1.53 -7.76
CA VAL A 87 -2.92 -2.46 -7.91
C VAL A 87 -1.67 -1.91 -7.23
N GLU A 88 -1.34 -0.63 -7.39
CA GLU A 88 -0.15 -0.03 -6.77
C GLU A 88 -0.19 -0.10 -5.23
N PRO A 89 -1.20 0.46 -4.53
CA PRO A 89 -1.24 0.40 -3.09
C PRO A 89 -1.47 -1.03 -2.55
N LEU A 90 -2.14 -1.89 -3.30
CA LEU A 90 -2.31 -3.30 -2.94
C LEU A 90 -0.99 -4.07 -3.05
N ALA A 91 -0.18 -3.79 -4.08
CA ALA A 91 1.17 -4.34 -4.20
C ALA A 91 2.04 -3.95 -3.00
N ALA A 92 1.92 -2.70 -2.53
CA ALA A 92 2.60 -2.28 -1.31
C ALA A 92 2.13 -3.08 -0.07
N ALA A 93 0.86 -3.46 0.01
CA ALA A 93 0.37 -4.33 1.08
C ALA A 93 0.93 -5.76 0.97
N CYS A 94 1.00 -6.32 -0.24
CA CYS A 94 1.55 -7.66 -0.51
C CYS A 94 3.05 -7.77 -0.19
N GLU A 95 3.82 -6.69 -0.29
CA GLU A 95 5.28 -6.69 -0.03
C GLU A 95 5.65 -7.23 1.36
N ILE A 96 4.77 -7.13 2.33
CA ILE A 96 4.98 -7.68 3.68
C ILE A 96 5.31 -9.18 3.60
N LEU A 97 4.59 -9.91 2.75
CA LEU A 97 4.72 -11.36 2.59
C LEU A 97 6.01 -11.76 1.85
N ASP A 98 6.55 -10.86 1.01
CA ASP A 98 7.85 -11.06 0.36
C ASP A 98 9.03 -10.81 1.32
N GLN A 99 8.82 -10.00 2.37
CA GLN A 99 9.89 -9.58 3.29
C GLN A 99 9.92 -10.34 4.61
N VAL A 100 8.76 -10.79 5.10
CA VAL A 100 8.63 -11.40 6.42
C VAL A 100 8.02 -12.79 6.28
N ALA A 101 8.76 -13.81 6.70
CA ALA A 101 8.25 -15.18 6.74
C ALA A 101 7.29 -15.35 7.93
N LEU A 102 6.02 -15.17 7.68
CA LEU A 102 4.96 -15.41 8.67
C LEU A 102 4.63 -16.91 8.71
N PRO A 103 4.60 -17.55 9.89
CA PRO A 103 4.12 -18.93 10.01
C PRO A 103 2.65 -19.04 9.60
N CYS A 104 2.24 -20.22 9.12
CA CYS A 104 0.84 -20.49 8.79
C CYS A 104 -0.08 -20.12 9.97
N SER A 105 -1.17 -19.42 9.68
CA SER A 105 -2.14 -18.97 10.69
C SER A 105 -1.57 -18.06 11.78
N ALA A 106 -0.44 -17.38 11.53
CA ALA A 106 0.10 -16.40 12.44
C ALA A 106 -0.98 -15.34 12.78
N GLN A 107 -0.95 -14.87 14.03
CA GLN A 107 -1.75 -13.72 14.45
C GLN A 107 -0.95 -12.44 14.22
N VAL A 108 -1.52 -11.51 13.46
CA VAL A 108 -0.88 -10.24 13.08
C VAL A 108 -1.76 -9.08 13.53
N ALA A 109 -1.19 -8.16 14.30
CA ALA A 109 -1.84 -6.90 14.60
C ALA A 109 -1.55 -5.88 13.49
N VAL A 110 -2.58 -5.16 13.04
CA VAL A 110 -2.46 -4.05 12.08
C VAL A 110 -2.96 -2.77 12.71
N LEU A 111 -2.07 -1.80 12.92
CA LEU A 111 -2.44 -0.47 13.40
C LEU A 111 -2.66 0.48 12.24
N GLY A 112 -3.87 1.03 12.18
CA GLY A 112 -4.29 2.01 11.18
C GLY A 112 -5.52 1.55 10.39
N ASP A 113 -6.41 2.50 10.15
CA ASP A 113 -7.66 2.36 9.38
C ASP A 113 -7.70 3.29 8.15
N GLY A 114 -6.51 3.74 7.71
CA GLY A 114 -6.33 4.41 6.43
C GLY A 114 -6.35 3.42 5.27
N LYS A 115 -6.36 3.93 4.03
CA LYS A 115 -6.37 3.12 2.80
C LYS A 115 -5.39 1.94 2.87
N LEU A 116 -4.13 2.21 3.22
CA LEU A 116 -3.09 1.17 3.25
C LEU A 116 -3.33 0.17 4.39
N GLY A 117 -3.73 0.62 5.58
CA GLY A 117 -4.03 -0.28 6.71
C GLY A 117 -5.17 -1.25 6.40
N LEU A 118 -6.24 -0.77 5.75
CA LEU A 118 -7.35 -1.62 5.29
C LEU A 118 -6.88 -2.65 4.25
N LEU A 119 -6.10 -2.23 3.25
CA LEU A 119 -5.56 -3.15 2.24
C LEU A 119 -4.64 -4.20 2.87
N ILE A 120 -3.78 -3.83 3.81
CA ILE A 120 -2.90 -4.78 4.52
C ILE A 120 -3.72 -5.81 5.28
N ALA A 121 -4.73 -5.37 6.03
CA ALA A 121 -5.59 -6.28 6.79
C ALA A 121 -6.30 -7.27 5.87
N MET A 122 -6.86 -6.81 4.75
CA MET A 122 -7.51 -7.67 3.77
C MET A 122 -6.53 -8.64 3.09
N VAL A 123 -5.34 -8.18 2.69
CA VAL A 123 -4.32 -9.05 2.09
C VAL A 123 -3.91 -10.16 3.05
N LEU A 124 -3.53 -9.82 4.28
CA LEU A 124 -3.11 -10.82 5.26
C LEU A 124 -4.23 -11.83 5.55
N ASN A 125 -5.47 -11.35 5.66
CA ASN A 125 -6.65 -12.22 5.84
C ASN A 125 -6.87 -13.15 4.63
N ALA A 126 -6.77 -12.64 3.41
CA ALA A 126 -6.91 -13.42 2.19
C ALA A 126 -5.84 -14.54 2.05
N TYR A 127 -4.67 -14.34 2.64
CA TYR A 127 -3.61 -15.36 2.73
C TYR A 127 -3.75 -16.29 3.95
N GLY A 128 -4.85 -16.18 4.73
CA GLY A 128 -5.18 -17.09 5.83
C GLY A 128 -4.53 -16.75 7.17
N TYR A 129 -3.97 -15.55 7.34
CA TYR A 129 -3.49 -15.09 8.64
C TYR A 129 -4.64 -14.59 9.52
N ARG A 130 -4.51 -14.73 10.82
CA ARG A 130 -5.46 -14.18 11.79
C ARG A 130 -5.12 -12.71 12.03
N VAL A 131 -5.93 -11.81 11.48
CA VAL A 131 -5.69 -10.37 11.56
C VAL A 131 -6.53 -9.74 12.66
N HIS A 132 -5.87 -8.94 13.52
CA HIS A 132 -6.54 -8.04 14.45
C HIS A 132 -6.18 -6.60 14.07
N GLN A 133 -7.14 -5.87 13.52
CA GLN A 133 -6.95 -4.49 13.07
C GLN A 133 -7.43 -3.48 14.09
N PHE A 134 -6.56 -2.54 14.44
CA PHE A 134 -6.83 -1.42 15.34
C PHE A 134 -6.90 -0.12 14.55
N GLY A 135 -8.01 0.62 14.69
CA GLY A 135 -8.22 1.89 13.99
C GLY A 135 -8.98 2.90 14.83
N ARG A 136 -9.06 4.13 14.38
CA ARG A 136 -9.76 5.21 15.10
C ARG A 136 -11.21 5.41 14.66
N HIS A 137 -11.61 4.84 13.54
CA HIS A 137 -12.90 5.10 12.91
C HIS A 137 -13.65 3.79 12.69
N ALA A 138 -14.68 3.55 13.50
CA ALA A 138 -15.49 2.33 13.42
C ALA A 138 -16.09 2.12 12.02
N GLU A 139 -16.49 3.20 11.34
CA GLU A 139 -17.05 3.14 9.99
C GLU A 139 -16.07 2.61 8.94
N LYS A 140 -14.77 2.89 9.09
CA LYS A 140 -13.73 2.37 8.18
C LYS A 140 -13.39 0.92 8.50
N LEU A 141 -13.32 0.58 9.78
CA LEU A 141 -13.04 -0.78 10.24
C LEU A 141 -14.10 -1.79 9.80
N ARG A 142 -15.35 -1.35 9.61
CA ARG A 142 -16.42 -2.23 9.09
C ARG A 142 -16.08 -2.84 7.74
N ILE A 143 -15.30 -2.14 6.89
CA ILE A 143 -14.89 -2.64 5.57
C ILE A 143 -14.13 -3.97 5.72
N THR A 144 -13.15 -4.02 6.61
CA THR A 144 -12.35 -5.22 6.85
C THR A 144 -13.06 -6.23 7.75
N GLN A 145 -13.92 -5.76 8.66
CA GLN A 145 -14.75 -6.62 9.51
C GLN A 145 -15.70 -7.49 8.68
N HIS A 146 -16.28 -6.95 7.62
CA HIS A 146 -17.12 -7.71 6.69
C HIS A 146 -16.36 -8.83 5.97
N GLU A 147 -15.05 -8.70 5.86
CA GLU A 147 -14.15 -9.71 5.27
C GLU A 147 -13.61 -10.73 6.30
N GLY A 148 -14.10 -10.70 7.53
CA GLY A 148 -13.70 -11.64 8.58
C GLY A 148 -12.49 -11.22 9.42
N VAL A 149 -11.99 -9.99 9.25
CA VAL A 149 -10.94 -9.42 10.09
C VAL A 149 -11.50 -9.04 11.45
N THR A 150 -10.83 -9.44 12.53
CA THR A 150 -11.15 -8.91 13.87
C THR A 150 -10.76 -7.45 13.94
N THR A 151 -11.69 -6.58 14.35
CA THR A 151 -11.44 -5.14 14.39
C THR A 151 -11.74 -4.55 15.75
N GLU A 152 -10.95 -3.55 16.15
CA GLU A 152 -11.13 -2.83 17.41
C GLU A 152 -10.90 -1.33 17.23
N VAL A 153 -11.76 -0.51 17.83
CA VAL A 153 -11.55 0.93 17.88
C VAL A 153 -10.47 1.23 18.91
N ALA A 154 -9.32 1.71 18.42
CA ALA A 154 -8.15 1.98 19.23
C ALA A 154 -8.41 3.08 20.26
N GLY A 155 -8.48 2.70 21.53
CA GLY A 155 -8.48 3.58 22.68
C GLY A 155 -7.06 3.88 23.20
N ASP A 156 -6.99 4.35 24.44
CA ASP A 156 -5.72 4.61 25.13
C ASP A 156 -5.05 3.30 25.59
N ASN A 157 -5.84 2.27 25.89
CA ASN A 157 -5.39 0.97 26.37
C ASN A 157 -5.38 -0.03 25.22
N LEU A 158 -4.27 -0.12 24.50
CA LEU A 158 -4.03 -1.20 23.53
C LEU A 158 -3.35 -2.39 24.24
N PRO A 159 -3.47 -3.61 23.69
CA PRO A 159 -2.75 -4.77 24.21
C PRO A 159 -1.25 -4.51 24.31
N GLU A 160 -0.60 -4.96 25.37
CA GLU A 160 0.85 -4.82 25.58
C GLU A 160 1.54 -6.18 25.47
N ALA A 161 2.63 -6.23 24.68
CA ALA A 161 3.44 -7.44 24.47
C ALA A 161 2.61 -8.68 24.10
N GLU A 162 1.57 -8.51 23.27
CA GLU A 162 0.63 -9.59 22.93
C GLU A 162 0.90 -10.19 21.55
N TYR A 163 1.48 -9.41 20.62
CA TYR A 163 1.62 -9.83 19.23
C TYR A 163 3.07 -10.09 18.84
N GLN A 164 3.31 -11.22 18.20
CA GLN A 164 4.63 -11.53 17.60
C GLN A 164 4.90 -10.65 16.36
N TRP A 165 3.85 -10.28 15.62
CA TRP A 165 3.95 -9.44 14.42
C TRP A 165 2.95 -8.29 14.51
N VAL A 166 3.49 -7.07 14.36
CA VAL A 166 2.71 -5.84 14.39
C VAL A 166 3.04 -5.00 13.16
N VAL A 167 2.03 -4.60 12.41
CA VAL A 167 2.19 -3.70 11.27
C VAL A 167 1.76 -2.29 11.66
N ASP A 168 2.67 -1.32 11.53
CA ASP A 168 2.33 0.10 11.67
C ASP A 168 2.01 0.73 10.32
N ALA A 169 0.73 1.02 10.11
CA ALA A 169 0.18 1.73 8.95
C ALA A 169 -0.52 3.05 9.36
N THR A 170 -0.12 3.66 10.49
CA THR A 170 -0.79 4.84 11.06
C THR A 170 -0.32 6.17 10.48
N GLY A 171 0.92 6.24 9.98
CA GLY A 171 1.54 7.49 9.53
C GLY A 171 1.88 8.46 10.68
N SER A 172 1.99 8.01 11.92
CA SER A 172 2.21 8.86 13.08
C SER A 172 3.30 8.34 14.02
N PRO A 173 4.04 9.25 14.71
CA PRO A 173 5.02 8.85 15.73
C PRO A 173 4.40 8.03 16.86
N GLU A 174 3.16 8.34 17.21
CA GLU A 174 2.44 7.62 18.26
C GLU A 174 2.09 6.20 17.83
N GLY A 175 1.73 6.00 16.55
CA GLY A 175 1.50 4.67 15.98
C GLY A 175 2.72 3.77 16.11
N PHE A 176 3.91 4.29 15.81
CA PHE A 176 5.15 3.56 16.01
C PHE A 176 5.37 3.16 17.49
N ARG A 177 5.20 4.10 18.43
CA ARG A 177 5.34 3.80 19.86
C ARG A 177 4.36 2.72 20.33
N ARG A 178 3.11 2.80 19.87
CA ARG A 178 2.07 1.79 20.16
C ARG A 178 2.44 0.44 19.56
N ALA A 179 2.91 0.41 18.31
CA ALA A 179 3.34 -0.83 17.65
C ALA A 179 4.44 -1.53 18.45
N VAL A 180 5.46 -0.79 18.92
CA VAL A 180 6.54 -1.34 19.76
C VAL A 180 6.00 -1.91 21.08
N ARG A 181 5.09 -1.20 21.77
CA ARG A 181 4.50 -1.69 23.02
C ARG A 181 3.63 -2.93 22.85
N MET A 182 2.91 -3.06 21.73
CA MET A 182 2.07 -4.21 21.42
C MET A 182 2.88 -5.46 21.06
N THR A 183 4.15 -5.27 20.67
CA THR A 183 5.00 -6.35 20.19
C THR A 183 5.62 -7.13 21.34
N GLN A 184 5.52 -8.46 21.29
CA GLN A 184 6.16 -9.38 22.23
C GLN A 184 7.68 -9.24 22.16
N PRO A 185 8.42 -9.60 23.26
CA PRO A 185 9.86 -9.75 23.20
C PRO A 185 10.26 -10.67 22.02
N ARG A 186 11.29 -10.26 21.26
CA ARG A 186 11.77 -10.88 20.04
C ARG A 186 10.75 -10.93 18.90
N GLY A 187 9.68 -10.12 18.98
CA GLY A 187 8.72 -9.95 17.90
C GLY A 187 9.20 -8.99 16.82
N THR A 188 8.36 -8.73 15.85
CA THR A 188 8.68 -7.91 14.68
C THR A 188 7.65 -6.80 14.49
N VAL A 189 8.13 -5.57 14.36
CA VAL A 189 7.35 -4.42 13.90
C VAL A 189 7.63 -4.17 12.44
N ILE A 190 6.59 -4.17 11.60
CA ILE A 190 6.67 -3.90 10.16
C ILE A 190 6.20 -2.46 9.93
N LEU A 191 7.11 -1.59 9.50
CA LEU A 191 6.87 -0.18 9.29
C LEU A 191 6.42 0.07 7.85
N LYS A 192 5.14 0.41 7.67
CA LYS A 192 4.52 0.73 6.37
C LYS A 192 4.29 2.22 6.17
N SER A 193 4.41 3.00 7.23
CA SER A 193 4.14 4.43 7.20
C SER A 193 5.39 5.24 6.96
N THR A 194 5.30 6.21 6.04
CA THR A 194 6.31 7.25 5.88
C THR A 194 5.88 8.47 6.68
N ILE A 195 6.66 8.84 7.68
CA ILE A 195 6.42 10.04 8.49
C ILE A 195 7.35 11.14 7.99
N HIS A 196 6.80 12.30 7.64
CA HIS A 196 7.60 13.44 7.22
C HIS A 196 8.24 14.14 8.43
N GLY A 197 9.55 14.39 8.35
CA GLY A 197 10.34 15.04 9.38
C GLY A 197 11.03 14.07 10.34
N LEU A 198 11.71 14.63 11.34
CA LEU A 198 12.39 13.86 12.37
C LEU A 198 11.40 13.36 13.42
N VAL A 199 11.47 12.09 13.74
CA VAL A 199 10.66 11.45 14.76
C VAL A 199 11.56 11.06 15.94
N GLY A 200 11.31 11.66 17.10
CA GLY A 200 11.93 11.23 18.35
C GLY A 200 11.42 9.84 18.73
N VAL A 201 12.31 8.87 18.83
CA VAL A 201 11.99 7.48 19.16
C VAL A 201 12.77 7.08 20.43
N ASP A 202 12.06 6.58 21.44
CA ASP A 202 12.70 5.85 22.52
C ASP A 202 13.07 4.45 22.03
N THR A 203 14.37 4.19 21.93
CA THR A 203 14.90 2.90 21.47
C THR A 203 15.03 1.86 22.57
N ALA A 204 14.91 2.26 23.85
CA ALA A 204 15.09 1.33 24.96
C ALA A 204 14.13 0.13 24.92
N PRO A 205 12.81 0.28 24.65
CA PRO A 205 11.92 -0.87 24.50
C PRO A 205 12.30 -1.81 23.37
N VAL A 206 12.81 -1.27 22.27
CA VAL A 206 13.26 -2.07 21.11
C VAL A 206 14.48 -2.92 21.49
N ILE A 207 15.45 -2.33 22.19
CA ILE A 207 16.69 -2.99 22.58
C ILE A 207 16.43 -4.02 23.69
N VAL A 208 15.71 -3.62 24.75
CA VAL A 208 15.44 -4.48 25.91
C VAL A 208 14.62 -5.72 25.52
N ASN A 209 13.66 -5.56 24.63
CA ASN A 209 12.81 -6.66 24.16
C ASN A 209 13.33 -7.33 22.86
N GLU A 210 14.51 -6.96 22.39
CA GLU A 210 15.13 -7.53 21.16
C GLU A 210 14.17 -7.51 19.94
N ILE A 211 13.41 -6.40 19.78
CA ILE A 211 12.40 -6.28 18.73
C ILE A 211 13.06 -6.03 17.37
N THR A 212 12.66 -6.78 16.35
CA THR A 212 13.07 -6.56 14.97
C THR A 212 12.21 -5.47 14.33
N LEU A 213 12.83 -4.48 13.69
CA LEU A 213 12.16 -3.45 12.89
C LEU A 213 12.38 -3.70 11.40
N VAL A 214 11.31 -3.86 10.64
CA VAL A 214 11.35 -4.09 9.19
C VAL A 214 10.69 -2.92 8.47
N GLY A 215 11.46 -2.17 7.67
CA GLY A 215 10.91 -1.17 6.76
C GLY A 215 10.33 -1.83 5.50
N SER A 216 9.11 -1.48 5.13
CA SER A 216 8.43 -2.06 3.96
C SER A 216 7.77 -0.97 3.12
N ARG A 217 7.91 -1.04 1.78
CA ARG A 217 7.40 0.01 0.88
C ARG A 217 6.60 -0.56 -0.28
N CYS A 218 7.08 -0.42 -1.52
CA CYS A 218 6.42 -0.87 -2.75
C CYS A 218 6.61 -2.37 -2.96
N GLY A 219 5.59 -3.05 -3.46
CA GLY A 219 5.61 -4.46 -3.81
C GLY A 219 5.58 -4.72 -5.32
N ARG A 220 5.61 -6.00 -5.69
CA ARG A 220 5.41 -6.47 -7.06
C ARG A 220 3.92 -6.39 -7.40
N PHE A 221 3.60 -6.10 -8.67
CA PHE A 221 2.21 -5.94 -9.10
C PHE A 221 1.48 -7.26 -9.33
N GLU A 222 2.20 -8.34 -9.65
CA GLU A 222 1.60 -9.63 -9.96
C GLU A 222 0.74 -10.20 -8.82
N PRO A 223 1.18 -10.22 -7.54
CA PRO A 223 0.33 -10.68 -6.45
C PRO A 223 -0.94 -9.83 -6.26
N ALA A 224 -0.82 -8.52 -6.44
CA ALA A 224 -1.95 -7.61 -6.31
C ALA A 224 -2.98 -7.82 -7.44
N LEU A 225 -2.51 -8.02 -8.67
CA LEU A 225 -3.36 -8.34 -9.82
C LEU A 225 -4.09 -9.67 -9.60
N ASP A 226 -3.40 -10.72 -9.15
CA ASP A 226 -4.02 -12.03 -8.86
C ASP A 226 -5.15 -11.89 -7.82
N LEU A 227 -4.90 -11.18 -6.72
CA LEU A 227 -5.90 -10.97 -5.68
C LEU A 227 -7.14 -10.23 -6.20
N LEU A 228 -6.95 -9.19 -7.03
CA LEU A 228 -8.07 -8.43 -7.61
C LEU A 228 -8.83 -9.25 -8.65
N GLN A 229 -8.14 -10.00 -9.51
CA GLN A 229 -8.76 -10.88 -10.51
C GLN A 229 -9.62 -11.96 -9.89
N ARG A 230 -9.16 -12.54 -8.78
CA ARG A 230 -9.89 -13.56 -8.02
C ARG A 230 -11.01 -12.98 -7.15
N GLY A 231 -11.15 -11.64 -7.09
CA GLY A 231 -12.16 -10.97 -6.28
C GLY A 231 -11.95 -11.12 -4.78
N LEU A 232 -10.72 -11.41 -4.33
CA LEU A 232 -10.41 -11.66 -2.91
C LEU A 232 -10.29 -10.38 -2.09
N ILE A 233 -10.17 -9.22 -2.73
CA ILE A 233 -10.07 -7.92 -2.07
C ILE A 233 -11.18 -7.00 -2.61
N PRO A 234 -12.24 -6.74 -1.82
CA PRO A 234 -13.39 -5.94 -2.25
C PRO A 234 -13.09 -4.43 -2.14
N VAL A 235 -12.23 -3.92 -3.00
CA VAL A 235 -11.79 -2.51 -2.99
C VAL A 235 -12.90 -1.51 -3.31
N ASP A 236 -14.01 -1.94 -3.87
CA ASP A 236 -15.14 -1.06 -4.25
C ASP A 236 -15.65 -0.25 -3.06
N GLN A 237 -15.69 -0.86 -1.86
CA GLN A 237 -16.13 -0.21 -0.63
C GLN A 237 -15.19 0.92 -0.17
N MET A 238 -13.99 0.99 -0.72
CA MET A 238 -13.00 2.02 -0.40
C MET A 238 -13.11 3.25 -1.31
N ILE A 239 -13.88 3.17 -2.42
CA ILE A 239 -14.07 4.28 -3.34
C ILE A 239 -15.14 5.20 -2.77
N SER A 240 -14.74 6.40 -2.37
CA SER A 240 -15.64 7.38 -1.78
C SER A 240 -16.38 8.20 -2.84
N GLU A 241 -15.68 8.57 -3.93
CA GLU A 241 -16.27 9.39 -5.00
C GLU A 241 -15.38 9.37 -6.25
N GLN A 242 -15.97 9.75 -7.41
CA GLN A 242 -15.26 9.85 -8.69
C GLN A 242 -15.53 11.24 -9.31
N PHE A 243 -14.50 11.84 -9.90
CA PHE A 243 -14.56 13.13 -10.57
C PHE A 243 -13.91 13.06 -11.95
N ALA A 244 -14.39 13.90 -12.88
CA ALA A 244 -13.66 14.13 -14.13
C ALA A 244 -12.32 14.82 -13.85
N LEU A 245 -11.27 14.52 -14.64
CA LEU A 245 -9.93 15.10 -14.48
C LEU A 245 -9.95 16.65 -14.44
N ALA A 246 -10.83 17.28 -15.23
CA ALA A 246 -11.02 18.74 -15.22
C ALA A 246 -11.51 19.29 -13.86
N LYS A 247 -12.06 18.44 -12.99
CA LYS A 247 -12.51 18.78 -11.64
C LYS A 247 -11.50 18.35 -10.55
N ALA A 248 -10.23 18.16 -10.92
CA ALA A 248 -9.19 17.76 -9.98
C ALA A 248 -9.13 18.63 -8.70
N PRO A 249 -9.23 19.96 -8.73
CA PRO A 249 -9.25 20.77 -7.50
C PRO A 249 -10.35 20.33 -6.52
N GLN A 250 -11.59 20.12 -6.98
CA GLN A 250 -12.70 19.66 -6.14
C GLN A 250 -12.45 18.24 -5.60
N ALA A 251 -11.85 17.37 -6.42
CA ALA A 251 -11.48 16.02 -6.01
C ALA A 251 -10.45 16.05 -4.87
N PHE A 252 -9.45 16.93 -4.91
CA PHE A 252 -8.49 17.12 -3.84
C PHE A 252 -9.13 17.64 -2.55
N GLU A 253 -10.03 18.62 -2.66
CA GLU A 253 -10.81 19.13 -1.52
C GLU A 253 -11.64 18.02 -0.89
N ARG A 254 -12.29 17.20 -1.71
CA ARG A 254 -13.05 16.02 -1.26
C ARG A 254 -12.17 14.99 -0.57
N ALA A 255 -11.02 14.67 -1.15
CA ALA A 255 -10.07 13.68 -0.61
C ALA A 255 -9.50 14.09 0.77
N ALA A 256 -9.43 15.39 1.06
CA ALA A 256 -8.98 15.91 2.35
C ALA A 256 -10.04 15.82 3.47
N GLN A 257 -11.29 15.51 3.13
CA GLN A 257 -12.38 15.47 4.11
C GLN A 257 -12.29 14.21 4.99
N LYS A 258 -12.75 14.36 6.24
CA LYS A 258 -12.84 13.26 7.20
C LYS A 258 -13.76 12.15 6.68
N GLY A 259 -13.36 10.90 6.87
CA GLY A 259 -14.14 9.73 6.44
C GLY A 259 -13.88 9.27 5.01
N VAL A 260 -13.30 10.12 4.16
CA VAL A 260 -12.95 9.76 2.78
C VAL A 260 -11.75 8.82 2.77
N ILE A 261 -11.82 7.76 1.94
CA ILE A 261 -10.75 6.76 1.82
C ILE A 261 -10.01 6.92 0.48
N LYS A 262 -10.73 6.90 -0.63
CA LYS A 262 -10.15 7.08 -1.97
C LYS A 262 -11.11 7.85 -2.88
N VAL A 263 -10.57 8.87 -3.54
CA VAL A 263 -11.25 9.62 -4.59
C VAL A 263 -10.55 9.31 -5.91
N LEU A 264 -11.32 9.04 -6.95
CA LEU A 264 -10.80 8.74 -8.29
C LEU A 264 -10.96 9.96 -9.21
N LEU A 265 -10.01 10.14 -10.11
CA LEU A 265 -10.08 11.05 -11.27
C LEU A 265 -10.22 10.22 -12.55
N ARG A 266 -11.10 10.65 -13.44
CA ARG A 266 -11.38 9.97 -14.70
C ARG A 266 -11.34 10.94 -15.89
#